data_9aa217526dd29787a917ba9fd68743e1
#
_entry.id   9aa217526dd29787a917ba9fd68743e1
#
_cell.length_a   1.000
_cell.length_b   1.000
_cell.length_c   1.000
_cell.angle_alpha   90.00
_cell.angle_beta   90.00
_cell.angle_gamma   90.00
#
_symmetry.space_group_name_H-M   'P 1'
#
loop_
_entity.id
_entity.type
_entity.pdbx_description
1 polymer ?
#
loop_
_entity_poly.entity_id
_entity_poly.type
_entity_poly.pdbx_seq_one_letter_code
_entity_poly.pdbx_strand_id
1 'polypeptide(L)'
;MILSLILILSTITMAQIALPTFHGVQKYHPPPNYAHSFDGVDDIISCGDITNLRRPGYFTVMFWFKRTQDNSGTSYDSNHKTNNIMYSKGSDPNNDNIEIGSEGSEIEIYLDSAGGDDELSFDAGISNDTWYHLAVTYDQDQSDETTLFIDGSEVKSWNDASGILDQSTGSPVTIGDTDHISAPFTGQIDEVTVWTSVLTPSQ
;
A
#
# COMPACT_ATOMS: atom_id res chain seq x y z
N MET A 1 5.65 23.33 -37.96
CA MET A 1 5.54 24.27 -36.86
C MET A 1 4.48 23.80 -35.88
N ILE A 2 4.68 22.61 -35.34
CA ILE A 2 3.68 21.96 -34.46
C ILE A 2 4.37 21.15 -33.34
N LEU A 3 5.58 21.50 -33.01
CA LEU A 3 6.36 20.72 -32.08
C LEU A 3 6.34 21.24 -30.64
N SER A 4 5.59 22.28 -30.39
CA SER A 4 5.70 22.98 -29.11
C SER A 4 4.73 22.51 -28.04
N LEU A 5 3.79 21.67 -28.39
CA LEU A 5 2.70 21.37 -27.48
C LEU A 5 2.87 20.08 -26.67
N ILE A 6 3.74 19.23 -27.11
CA ILE A 6 3.88 17.91 -26.50
C ILE A 6 4.82 17.95 -25.29
N LEU A 7 5.65 18.94 -25.22
CA LEU A 7 6.66 19.04 -24.18
C LEU A 7 6.13 19.55 -22.83
N ILE A 8 4.95 20.10 -22.85
CA ILE A 8 4.42 20.76 -21.64
C ILE A 8 3.74 19.79 -20.70
N LEU A 9 3.24 18.67 -21.20
CA LEU A 9 2.55 17.72 -20.36
C LEU A 9 3.48 16.83 -19.53
N SER A 10 4.67 16.58 -20.02
CA SER A 10 5.59 15.70 -19.31
C SER A 10 6.29 16.37 -18.14
N THR A 11 6.31 17.67 -18.10
CA THR A 11 7.02 18.40 -17.05
C THR A 11 6.16 18.65 -15.81
N ILE A 12 4.88 18.54 -15.94
CA ILE A 12 3.96 18.85 -14.83
C ILE A 12 3.94 17.75 -13.79
N THR A 13 4.09 16.54 -14.24
CA THR A 13 4.06 15.38 -13.35
C THR A 13 5.32 15.20 -12.53
N MET A 14 6.44 15.65 -13.02
CA MET A 14 7.71 15.48 -12.31
C MET A 14 7.91 16.48 -11.18
N ALA A 15 7.30 17.62 -11.27
CA ALA A 15 7.53 18.67 -10.28
C ALA A 15 6.85 18.38 -8.93
N GLN A 16 5.91 17.49 -8.94
CA GLN A 16 5.14 17.22 -7.75
C GLN A 16 5.69 16.08 -6.93
N ILE A 17 6.57 15.30 -7.53
CA ILE A 17 7.19 14.15 -6.88
C ILE A 17 8.54 14.50 -6.27
N ALA A 18 9.03 15.69 -6.51
CA ALA A 18 10.07 16.26 -5.67
C ALA A 18 9.46 16.57 -4.31
N LEU A 19 9.10 15.52 -3.62
CA LEU A 19 8.75 15.59 -2.23
C LEU A 19 9.85 16.27 -1.48
N PRO A 20 9.48 17.11 -0.52
CA PRO A 20 10.46 17.76 0.32
C PRO A 20 11.38 16.70 0.86
N THR A 21 12.65 16.91 0.68
CA THR A 21 13.67 16.26 1.46
C THR A 21 13.18 16.21 2.90
N PHE A 22 12.99 15.02 3.42
CA PHE A 22 12.59 14.79 4.79
C PHE A 22 13.64 15.33 5.74
N HIS A 23 13.63 16.62 5.94
CA HIS A 23 14.40 17.29 6.98
C HIS A 23 13.45 17.65 8.10
N GLY A 24 13.25 16.67 8.98
CA GLY A 24 12.42 16.86 10.16
C GLY A 24 10.94 16.64 9.91
N VAL A 25 10.35 15.91 10.80
CA VAL A 25 8.93 15.54 10.85
C VAL A 25 8.04 16.76 10.69
N GLN A 26 7.77 17.16 9.46
CA GLN A 26 6.60 17.97 9.20
C GLN A 26 5.47 16.97 8.97
N LYS A 27 4.58 16.86 9.95
CA LYS A 27 3.29 16.20 9.73
C LYS A 27 2.57 16.97 8.63
N TYR A 28 2.76 16.54 7.38
CA TYR A 28 1.94 16.99 6.31
C TYR A 28 0.56 16.36 6.53
N HIS A 29 -0.42 17.18 6.69
CA HIS A 29 -1.81 16.74 6.61
C HIS A 29 -2.27 17.04 5.20
N PRO A 30 -2.64 16.03 4.40
CA PRO A 30 -3.28 16.30 3.13
C PRO A 30 -4.45 17.26 3.35
N PRO A 31 -4.68 18.20 2.44
CA PRO A 31 -5.82 19.08 2.58
C PRO A 31 -7.10 18.24 2.63
N PRO A 32 -7.97 18.44 3.62
CA PRO A 32 -9.10 17.55 3.92
C PRO A 32 -10.15 17.43 2.80
N ASN A 33 -9.96 18.10 1.68
CA ASN A 33 -10.94 18.18 0.60
C ASN A 33 -10.59 17.31 -0.62
N TYR A 34 -9.51 16.56 -0.60
CA TYR A 34 -9.07 15.76 -1.75
C TYR A 34 -8.92 14.27 -1.47
N ALA A 35 -8.87 13.85 -0.21
CA ALA A 35 -8.79 12.45 0.15
C ALA A 35 -10.10 11.73 -0.20
N HIS A 36 -9.96 10.50 -0.73
CA HIS A 36 -11.10 9.61 -0.93
C HIS A 36 -11.58 9.08 0.42
N SER A 37 -12.91 9.11 0.62
CA SER A 37 -13.55 8.56 1.81
C SER A 37 -14.13 7.19 1.50
N PHE A 38 -13.97 6.27 2.43
CA PHE A 38 -14.45 4.89 2.40
C PHE A 38 -15.35 4.67 3.61
N ASP A 39 -16.54 4.13 3.41
CA ASP A 39 -17.54 3.98 4.46
C ASP A 39 -17.46 2.64 5.21
N GLY A 40 -16.60 1.75 4.75
CA GLY A 40 -16.43 0.43 5.35
C GLY A 40 -17.51 -0.58 4.99
N VAL A 41 -18.20 -0.37 3.88
CA VAL A 41 -19.30 -1.25 3.42
C VAL A 41 -19.01 -1.81 2.03
N ASP A 42 -18.88 -0.95 1.02
CA ASP A 42 -18.73 -1.36 -0.38
C ASP A 42 -17.90 -0.37 -1.23
N ASP A 43 -17.24 0.58 -0.59
CA ASP A 43 -16.40 1.53 -1.28
C ASP A 43 -15.06 0.89 -1.69
N ILE A 44 -14.82 0.81 -3.00
CA ILE A 44 -13.60 0.26 -3.58
C ILE A 44 -13.20 1.06 -4.83
N ILE A 45 -11.91 1.37 -4.94
CA ILE A 45 -11.33 1.94 -6.17
C ILE A 45 -10.55 0.84 -6.88
N SER A 46 -10.97 0.48 -8.10
CA SER A 46 -10.23 -0.47 -8.93
C SER A 46 -9.38 0.27 -9.95
N CYS A 47 -8.06 0.04 -9.93
CA CYS A 47 -7.09 0.59 -10.87
C CYS A 47 -6.81 -0.35 -12.04
N GLY A 48 -7.52 -1.49 -12.11
CA GLY A 48 -7.30 -2.52 -13.12
C GLY A 48 -5.99 -3.30 -12.92
N ASP A 49 -5.74 -4.22 -13.84
CA ASP A 49 -4.57 -5.10 -13.78
C ASP A 49 -3.32 -4.40 -14.31
N ILE A 50 -2.45 -3.97 -13.42
CA ILE A 50 -1.20 -3.29 -13.74
C ILE A 50 -0.13 -4.34 -14.03
N THR A 51 0.25 -4.47 -15.30
CA THR A 51 1.14 -5.53 -15.79
C THR A 51 2.46 -5.63 -15.04
N ASN A 52 3.07 -4.50 -14.70
CA ASN A 52 4.36 -4.48 -14.01
C ASN A 52 4.28 -4.90 -12.54
N LEU A 53 3.08 -5.02 -11.99
CA LEU A 53 2.83 -5.46 -10.63
C LEU A 53 2.29 -6.90 -10.54
N ARG A 54 2.25 -7.62 -11.66
CA ARG A 54 1.72 -8.99 -11.68
C ARG A 54 2.62 -9.99 -10.98
N ARG A 55 3.91 -9.74 -10.97
CA ARG A 55 4.92 -10.59 -10.33
C ARG A 55 6.13 -9.76 -9.95
N PRO A 56 6.02 -8.84 -8.99
CA PRO A 56 7.12 -7.97 -8.64
C PRO A 56 8.13 -8.72 -7.75
N GLY A 57 9.42 -8.49 -8.03
CA GLY A 57 10.51 -8.81 -7.10
C GLY A 57 10.96 -7.60 -6.31
N TYR A 58 10.52 -6.42 -6.75
CA TYR A 58 10.83 -5.13 -6.13
C TYR A 58 9.64 -4.22 -6.25
N PHE A 59 9.24 -3.59 -5.15
CA PHE A 59 8.22 -2.55 -5.19
C PHE A 59 8.34 -1.59 -4.01
N THR A 60 7.67 -0.48 -4.13
CA THR A 60 7.32 0.42 -3.04
C THR A 60 5.87 0.83 -3.20
N VAL A 61 5.08 0.65 -2.18
CA VAL A 61 3.71 1.19 -2.08
C VAL A 61 3.71 2.22 -0.98
N MET A 62 3.14 3.39 -1.24
CA MET A 62 3.00 4.41 -0.20
C MET A 62 1.70 5.20 -0.37
N PHE A 63 1.15 5.63 0.74
CA PHE A 63 -0.07 6.44 0.78
C PHE A 63 -0.24 7.12 2.15
N TRP A 64 -1.10 8.15 2.16
CA TRP A 64 -1.65 8.68 3.38
C TRP A 64 -2.95 7.98 3.73
N PHE A 65 -3.15 7.70 5.00
CA PHE A 65 -4.43 7.16 5.48
C PHE A 65 -4.83 7.76 6.83
N LYS A 66 -6.14 7.79 7.04
CA LYS A 66 -6.76 8.11 8.32
C LYS A 66 -7.93 7.16 8.54
N ARG A 67 -7.76 6.17 9.37
CA ARG A 67 -8.82 5.25 9.76
C ARG A 67 -9.75 5.96 10.74
N THR A 68 -11.07 5.84 10.55
CA THR A 68 -12.07 6.41 11.46
C THR A 68 -12.77 5.35 12.28
N GLN A 69 -12.75 4.10 11.83
CA GLN A 69 -13.29 2.95 12.54
C GLN A 69 -12.37 1.76 12.33
N ASP A 70 -12.16 0.98 13.38
CA ASP A 70 -11.50 -0.31 13.31
C ASP A 70 -12.56 -1.40 13.14
N ASN A 71 -12.54 -2.06 11.98
CA ASN A 71 -13.44 -3.16 11.65
C ASN A 71 -12.83 -4.53 12.01
N SER A 72 -11.90 -4.56 12.95
CA SER A 72 -11.24 -5.78 13.39
C SER A 72 -12.20 -6.87 13.83
N GLY A 73 -11.82 -8.11 13.62
CA GLY A 73 -12.64 -9.27 13.97
C GLY A 73 -13.59 -9.75 12.88
N THR A 74 -13.58 -9.14 11.71
CA THR A 74 -14.20 -9.66 10.48
C THR A 74 -13.20 -10.41 9.60
N SER A 75 -12.19 -11.01 10.22
CA SER A 75 -11.22 -11.85 9.52
C SER A 75 -11.94 -12.81 8.59
N TYR A 76 -11.68 -12.68 7.31
CA TYR A 76 -12.43 -13.34 6.26
C TYR A 76 -12.18 -14.84 6.23
N ASP A 77 -10.97 -15.23 6.47
CA ASP A 77 -10.64 -16.64 6.57
C ASP A 77 -9.52 -16.87 7.59
N SER A 78 -9.31 -18.15 7.96
CA SER A 78 -8.29 -18.53 8.93
C SER A 78 -6.85 -18.38 8.42
N ASN A 79 -6.68 -18.06 7.15
CA ASN A 79 -5.39 -17.96 6.48
C ASN A 79 -5.05 -16.51 6.08
N HIS A 80 -6.04 -15.62 5.98
CA HIS A 80 -5.83 -14.21 5.67
C HIS A 80 -6.33 -13.36 6.85
N LYS A 81 -5.42 -12.67 7.51
CA LYS A 81 -5.71 -11.87 8.70
C LYS A 81 -5.71 -10.39 8.44
N THR A 82 -5.57 -9.99 7.19
CA THR A 82 -5.56 -8.57 6.85
C THR A 82 -6.97 -8.00 6.93
N ASN A 83 -7.16 -7.05 7.83
CA ASN A 83 -8.42 -6.35 8.05
C ASN A 83 -8.27 -4.89 7.61
N ASN A 84 -9.39 -4.20 7.42
CA ASN A 84 -9.39 -2.80 7.01
C ASN A 84 -8.41 -2.55 5.86
N ILE A 85 -8.59 -3.27 4.73
CA ILE A 85 -7.66 -3.26 3.61
C ILE A 85 -7.61 -1.89 2.96
N MET A 86 -6.42 -1.31 2.95
CA MET A 86 -6.13 -0.02 2.35
C MET A 86 -5.61 -0.15 0.91
N TYR A 87 -4.86 -1.21 0.64
CA TYR A 87 -4.27 -1.50 -0.67
C TYR A 87 -4.23 -3.01 -0.89
N SER A 88 -4.57 -3.45 -2.10
CA SER A 88 -4.43 -4.85 -2.50
C SER A 88 -4.00 -4.95 -3.96
N LYS A 89 -3.26 -6.02 -4.29
CA LYS A 89 -2.99 -6.47 -5.64
C LYS A 89 -3.21 -7.97 -5.69
N GLY A 90 -4.41 -8.34 -6.09
CA GLY A 90 -4.83 -9.72 -6.15
C GLY A 90 -6.34 -9.81 -6.20
N SER A 91 -6.89 -10.91 -6.67
CA SER A 91 -8.35 -11.12 -6.79
C SER A 91 -8.83 -12.52 -6.46
N ASP A 92 -7.95 -13.34 -5.94
CA ASP A 92 -8.26 -14.77 -5.76
C ASP A 92 -7.24 -15.34 -4.79
N PRO A 93 -7.63 -16.21 -3.86
CA PRO A 93 -6.70 -16.86 -2.93
C PRO A 93 -5.55 -17.63 -3.59
N ASN A 94 -5.48 -17.66 -4.91
CA ASN A 94 -4.36 -18.24 -5.67
C ASN A 94 -3.67 -17.25 -6.60
N ASN A 95 -4.05 -15.96 -6.57
CA ASN A 95 -3.52 -14.93 -7.47
C ASN A 95 -3.38 -13.56 -6.78
N ASP A 96 -3.50 -13.49 -5.48
CA ASP A 96 -3.13 -12.34 -4.67
C ASP A 96 -1.60 -12.30 -4.51
N ASN A 97 -1.04 -11.15 -4.43
CA ASN A 97 0.39 -11.04 -4.15
C ASN A 97 0.76 -10.00 -3.10
N ILE A 98 -0.12 -9.07 -2.78
CA ILE A 98 0.09 -8.12 -1.70
C ILE A 98 -1.24 -7.57 -1.19
N GLU A 99 -1.41 -7.54 0.12
CA GLU A 99 -2.44 -6.80 0.81
C GLU A 99 -1.81 -5.98 1.94
N ILE A 100 -2.30 -4.77 2.14
CA ILE A 100 -1.90 -3.88 3.22
C ILE A 100 -3.15 -3.40 3.93
N GLY A 101 -3.25 -3.71 5.21
CA GLY A 101 -4.38 -3.37 6.05
C GLY A 101 -3.98 -3.01 7.47
N SER A 102 -4.95 -3.06 8.37
CA SER A 102 -4.70 -2.73 9.79
C SER A 102 -5.68 -3.41 10.72
N GLU A 103 -5.23 -3.78 11.91
CA GLU A 103 -6.07 -4.25 13.00
C GLU A 103 -5.61 -3.64 14.34
N GLY A 104 -6.54 -3.06 15.09
CA GLY A 104 -6.18 -2.41 16.35
C GLY A 104 -5.16 -1.29 16.14
N SER A 105 -4.00 -1.40 16.77
CA SER A 105 -2.87 -0.49 16.58
C SER A 105 -1.82 -1.00 15.57
N GLU A 106 -2.07 -2.15 14.96
CA GLU A 106 -1.13 -2.84 14.07
C GLU A 106 -1.37 -2.48 12.59
N ILE A 107 -0.29 -2.47 11.82
CA ILE A 107 -0.30 -2.59 10.37
C ILE A 107 -0.08 -4.04 10.02
N GLU A 108 -0.90 -4.55 9.11
CA GLU A 108 -0.86 -5.90 8.60
C GLU A 108 -0.45 -5.89 7.13
N ILE A 109 0.44 -6.79 6.75
CA ILE A 109 0.91 -6.95 5.37
C ILE A 109 0.85 -8.43 5.05
N TYR A 110 0.12 -8.79 4.02
CA TYR A 110 0.13 -10.13 3.43
C TYR A 110 0.93 -10.11 2.13
N LEU A 111 1.79 -11.09 1.96
CA LEU A 111 2.58 -11.30 0.76
C LEU A 111 2.47 -12.75 0.34
N ASP A 112 2.09 -13.00 -0.91
CA ASP A 112 2.13 -14.32 -1.51
C ASP A 112 3.37 -14.46 -2.38
N SER A 113 4.26 -15.36 -2.01
CA SER A 113 5.52 -15.60 -2.69
C SER A 113 5.69 -17.07 -3.07
N ALA A 114 6.59 -17.34 -4.00
CA ALA A 114 6.94 -18.71 -4.39
C ALA A 114 7.46 -19.58 -3.23
N GLY A 115 7.81 -18.98 -2.12
CA GLY A 115 8.24 -19.65 -0.88
C GLY A 115 7.10 -19.98 0.07
N GLY A 116 5.93 -19.41 -0.13
CA GLY A 116 4.73 -19.52 0.71
C GLY A 116 4.14 -18.16 1.02
N ASP A 117 3.06 -18.18 1.76
CA ASP A 117 2.33 -16.99 2.19
C ASP A 117 2.97 -16.44 3.48
N ASP A 118 3.18 -15.14 3.50
CA ASP A 118 3.73 -14.43 4.64
C ASP A 118 2.71 -13.44 5.20
N GLU A 119 2.32 -13.65 6.45
CA GLU A 119 1.48 -12.75 7.22
C GLU A 119 2.38 -11.94 8.17
N LEU A 120 2.58 -10.68 7.87
CA LEU A 120 3.42 -9.79 8.63
C LEU A 120 2.56 -8.80 9.42
N SER A 121 2.84 -8.62 10.69
CA SER A 121 2.19 -7.58 11.49
C SER A 121 3.17 -6.85 12.39
N PHE A 122 2.85 -5.58 12.66
CA PHE A 122 3.63 -4.75 13.56
C PHE A 122 2.75 -3.73 14.27
N ASP A 123 2.87 -3.67 15.60
CA ASP A 123 2.23 -2.62 16.42
C ASP A 123 2.90 -1.27 16.14
N ALA A 124 2.35 -0.55 15.18
CA ALA A 124 2.81 0.77 14.78
C ALA A 124 2.22 1.90 15.63
N GLY A 125 1.40 1.57 16.61
CA GLY A 125 0.72 2.52 17.48
C GLY A 125 -0.29 3.39 16.74
N ILE A 126 -0.89 2.90 15.65
CA ILE A 126 -1.89 3.68 14.91
C ILE A 126 -3.17 3.82 15.73
N SER A 127 -3.85 4.93 15.55
CA SER A 127 -5.11 5.23 16.20
C SER A 127 -6.11 5.82 15.23
N ASN A 128 -7.39 5.66 15.50
CA ASN A 128 -8.44 6.28 14.69
C ASN A 128 -8.32 7.81 14.68
N ASP A 129 -8.85 8.41 13.64
CA ASP A 129 -8.93 9.87 13.43
C ASP A 129 -7.57 10.60 13.33
N THR A 130 -6.48 9.83 13.13
CA THR A 130 -5.13 10.37 12.95
C THR A 130 -4.60 10.04 11.57
N TRP A 131 -4.01 11.03 10.89
CA TRP A 131 -3.32 10.82 9.62
C TRP A 131 -1.94 10.23 9.84
N TYR A 132 -1.63 9.23 9.02
CA TYR A 132 -0.31 8.59 8.93
C TYR A 132 0.11 8.50 7.47
N HIS A 133 1.39 8.67 7.21
CA HIS A 133 2.00 8.26 5.96
C HIS A 133 2.56 6.86 6.14
N LEU A 134 2.11 5.93 5.32
CA LEU A 134 2.61 4.56 5.29
C LEU A 134 3.42 4.34 4.01
N ALA A 135 4.54 3.64 4.13
CA ALA A 135 5.22 3.04 2.99
C ALA A 135 5.66 1.62 3.32
N VAL A 136 5.49 0.73 2.34
CA VAL A 136 6.01 -0.63 2.35
C VAL A 136 6.94 -0.79 1.18
N THR A 137 8.14 -1.26 1.43
CA THR A 137 9.10 -1.65 0.40
C THR A 137 9.33 -3.14 0.41
N TYR A 138 9.54 -3.72 -0.75
CA TYR A 138 9.91 -5.12 -0.94
C TYR A 138 11.12 -5.24 -1.87
N ASP A 139 12.13 -6.01 -1.46
CA ASP A 139 13.36 -6.27 -2.21
C ASP A 139 13.74 -7.74 -2.07
N GLN A 140 13.43 -8.55 -3.08
CA GLN A 140 13.69 -9.99 -3.08
C GLN A 140 15.17 -10.38 -2.91
N ASP A 141 16.11 -9.45 -3.12
CA ASP A 141 17.55 -9.70 -3.07
C ASP A 141 18.18 -9.33 -1.72
N GLN A 142 17.39 -8.77 -0.80
CA GLN A 142 17.85 -8.46 0.56
C GLN A 142 17.51 -9.60 1.52
N SER A 143 18.18 -9.62 2.65
CA SER A 143 17.87 -10.53 3.75
C SER A 143 16.65 -10.07 4.55
N ASP A 144 16.41 -8.77 4.59
CA ASP A 144 15.22 -8.16 5.18
C ASP A 144 14.40 -7.61 4.01
N GLU A 145 13.63 -8.50 3.36
CA GLU A 145 12.98 -8.22 2.09
C GLU A 145 11.88 -7.16 2.23
N THR A 146 11.15 -7.20 3.33
CA THR A 146 10.02 -6.30 3.56
C THR A 146 10.36 -5.28 4.63
N THR A 147 10.13 -4.00 4.33
CA THR A 147 10.32 -2.91 5.30
C THR A 147 9.10 -2.01 5.36
N LEU A 148 8.63 -1.75 6.58
CA LEU A 148 7.53 -0.83 6.88
C LEU A 148 8.06 0.50 7.40
N PHE A 149 7.52 1.58 6.84
CA PHE A 149 7.77 2.95 7.27
C PHE A 149 6.46 3.61 7.69
N ILE A 150 6.48 4.30 8.81
CA ILE A 150 5.40 5.17 9.27
C ILE A 150 5.93 6.58 9.45
N ASP A 151 5.25 7.56 8.86
CA ASP A 151 5.63 8.97 8.89
C ASP A 151 7.11 9.21 8.49
N GLY A 152 7.58 8.44 7.49
CA GLY A 152 8.93 8.52 6.96
C GLY A 152 10.02 7.86 7.81
N SER A 153 9.65 7.22 8.91
CA SER A 153 10.58 6.47 9.76
C SER A 153 10.41 4.98 9.56
N GLU A 154 11.50 4.26 9.34
CA GLU A 154 11.50 2.80 9.39
C GLU A 154 11.07 2.34 10.80
N VAL A 155 10.05 1.52 10.87
CA VAL A 155 9.53 1.00 12.15
C VAL A 155 9.72 -0.50 12.28
N LYS A 156 9.81 -1.23 11.17
CA LYS A 156 10.00 -2.67 11.17
C LYS A 156 10.55 -3.15 9.81
N SER A 157 11.41 -4.16 9.85
CA SER A 157 11.77 -4.99 8.70
C SER A 157 11.61 -6.46 9.02
N TRP A 158 11.35 -7.28 7.99
CA TRP A 158 11.15 -8.71 8.09
C TRP A 158 11.99 -9.45 7.04
N ASN A 159 12.46 -10.61 7.44
CA ASN A 159 13.11 -11.61 6.60
C ASN A 159 12.19 -12.84 6.54
N ASP A 160 11.07 -12.72 5.87
CA ASP A 160 10.03 -13.75 5.85
C ASP A 160 9.65 -14.15 4.43
N ALA A 161 9.39 -13.20 3.54
CA ALA A 161 9.08 -13.50 2.15
C ALA A 161 10.33 -13.97 1.41
N SER A 162 10.21 -15.00 0.61
CA SER A 162 11.35 -15.55 -0.11
C SER A 162 11.20 -15.45 -1.62
N GLY A 163 11.92 -14.53 -2.22
CA GLY A 163 12.04 -14.39 -3.67
C GLY A 163 10.94 -13.57 -4.30
N ILE A 164 10.65 -13.83 -5.56
CA ILE A 164 9.66 -13.07 -6.33
C ILE A 164 8.25 -13.40 -5.88
N LEU A 165 7.39 -12.39 -5.76
CA LEU A 165 5.98 -12.61 -5.42
C LEU A 165 5.26 -13.42 -6.51
N ASP A 166 4.23 -14.12 -6.13
CA ASP A 166 3.46 -14.95 -7.03
C ASP A 166 2.68 -14.15 -8.06
N GLN A 167 2.20 -14.83 -9.09
CA GLN A 167 1.64 -14.16 -10.24
C GLN A 167 0.16 -13.83 -10.04
N SER A 168 -0.16 -12.54 -10.07
CA SER A 168 -1.51 -12.00 -9.98
C SER A 168 -2.07 -11.52 -11.32
N THR A 169 -1.95 -12.36 -12.37
CA THR A 169 -2.42 -12.00 -13.72
C THR A 169 -3.93 -11.89 -13.79
N GLY A 170 -4.41 -10.77 -14.28
CA GLY A 170 -5.86 -10.48 -14.40
C GLY A 170 -6.45 -9.85 -13.16
N SER A 171 -5.73 -9.87 -12.05
CA SER A 171 -6.18 -9.28 -10.79
C SER A 171 -5.94 -7.78 -10.75
N PRO A 172 -6.90 -6.97 -10.31
CA PRO A 172 -6.71 -5.53 -10.24
C PRO A 172 -5.80 -5.12 -9.08
N VAL A 173 -5.30 -3.89 -9.15
CA VAL A 173 -4.92 -3.13 -7.96
C VAL A 173 -6.19 -2.49 -7.41
N THR A 174 -6.44 -2.64 -6.13
CA THR A 174 -7.59 -2.03 -5.45
C THR A 174 -7.17 -1.21 -4.24
N ILE A 175 -8.00 -0.23 -3.89
CA ILE A 175 -7.82 0.66 -2.75
C ILE A 175 -9.13 0.70 -1.98
N GLY A 176 -9.06 0.58 -0.65
CA GLY A 176 -10.19 0.65 0.27
C GLY A 176 -10.88 -0.66 0.55
N ASP A 177 -10.65 -1.67 -0.26
CA ASP A 177 -11.05 -3.06 -0.07
C ASP A 177 -10.29 -3.94 -1.07
N THR A 178 -10.52 -5.24 -1.06
CA THR A 178 -10.08 -6.17 -2.10
C THR A 178 -11.29 -6.70 -2.89
N ASP A 179 -11.07 -7.20 -4.10
CA ASP A 179 -12.16 -7.65 -4.97
C ASP A 179 -12.57 -9.12 -4.77
N HIS A 180 -11.92 -9.85 -3.87
CA HIS A 180 -12.20 -11.27 -3.64
C HIS A 180 -12.71 -11.60 -2.23
N ILE A 181 -12.42 -10.76 -1.26
CA ILE A 181 -12.94 -10.86 0.11
C ILE A 181 -13.54 -9.52 0.52
N SER A 182 -14.31 -9.49 1.58
CA SER A 182 -14.83 -8.23 2.12
C SER A 182 -14.11 -7.91 3.42
N ALA A 183 -13.14 -7.03 3.34
CA ALA A 183 -12.40 -6.49 4.49
C ALA A 183 -12.27 -4.96 4.35
N PRO A 184 -13.40 -4.25 4.19
CA PRO A 184 -13.40 -2.86 3.76
C PRO A 184 -12.80 -1.92 4.79
N PHE A 185 -12.07 -0.94 4.30
CA PHE A 185 -11.52 0.15 5.09
C PHE A 185 -12.58 1.19 5.41
N THR A 186 -12.57 1.70 6.64
CA THR A 186 -13.41 2.84 7.04
C THR A 186 -12.54 4.03 7.36
N GLY A 187 -12.58 5.06 6.52
CA GLY A 187 -11.75 6.24 6.73
C GLY A 187 -11.45 7.02 5.47
N GLN A 188 -10.25 7.55 5.37
CA GLN A 188 -9.78 8.33 4.23
C GLN A 188 -8.41 7.85 3.78
N ILE A 189 -8.21 7.78 2.46
CA ILE A 189 -6.93 7.44 1.84
C ILE A 189 -6.61 8.50 0.78
N ASP A 190 -5.33 8.88 0.67
CA ASP A 190 -4.86 9.88 -0.26
C ASP A 190 -3.43 9.56 -0.78
N GLU A 191 -3.08 10.16 -1.90
CA GLU A 191 -1.74 10.11 -2.51
C GLU A 191 -1.18 8.68 -2.69
N VAL A 192 -2.03 7.71 -3.06
CA VAL A 192 -1.56 6.34 -3.29
C VAL A 192 -0.61 6.29 -4.48
N THR A 193 0.59 5.82 -4.25
CA THR A 193 1.62 5.65 -5.27
C THR A 193 2.26 4.28 -5.17
N VAL A 194 2.58 3.70 -6.34
CA VAL A 194 3.23 2.41 -6.45
C VAL A 194 4.42 2.50 -7.40
N TRP A 195 5.55 1.96 -6.98
CA TRP A 195 6.79 1.92 -7.74
C TRP A 195 7.24 0.48 -7.93
N THR A 196 7.74 0.15 -9.09
CA THR A 196 8.36 -1.15 -9.38
C THR A 196 9.85 -1.15 -9.06
N SER A 197 10.21 -0.48 -8.01
CA SER A 197 11.56 -0.38 -7.46
C SER A 197 11.49 -0.08 -5.98
N VAL A 198 12.52 -0.43 -5.27
CA VAL A 198 12.69 -0.04 -3.86
C VAL A 198 13.11 1.42 -3.81
N LEU A 199 12.34 2.24 -3.13
CA LEU A 199 12.71 3.62 -2.82
C LEU A 199 13.46 3.67 -1.49
N THR A 200 14.39 4.58 -1.40
CA THR A 200 15.07 4.90 -0.13
C THR A 200 14.28 5.96 0.64
N PRO A 201 14.45 6.08 1.96
CA PRO A 201 13.79 7.12 2.76
C PRO A 201 14.06 8.56 2.32
N SER A 202 15.06 8.77 1.45
CA SER A 202 15.39 10.09 0.90
C SER A 202 14.72 10.39 -0.44
N GLN A 203 14.02 9.45 -1.01
CA GLN A 203 13.28 9.55 -2.29
C GLN A 203 11.81 9.75 -2.06
#